data_6c890db9673a300fc0d218e0ffd8f49d
#
_entry.id   6c890db9673a300fc0d218e0ffd8f49d
#
_cell.length_a   1.000
_cell.length_b   1.000
_cell.length_c   1.000
_cell.angle_alpha   90.00
_cell.angle_beta   90.00
_cell.angle_gamma   90.00
#
_symmetry.space_group_name_H-M   'P 1'
#
loop_
_entity.id
_entity.type
_entity.pdbx_description
1 polymer ?
#
loop_
_entity_poly.entity_id
_entity_poly.type
_entity_poly.pdbx_seq_one_letter_code
_entity_poly.pdbx_strand_id
1 'polypeptide(L)'
;MVVRASRGHPEASERRAKIPVETVGLMPYSLKVLDHFEHPRNVGSMDKTAPDVGTGLVGAPECGDVMKLQIKVNKETGVIEDAKFKTFGCGSAIASSSLITEWIKGKTVDAALLIKNSEIVKELSLPPVKIHCSVLAHDAVEAAVRDYRKKQDADAAEAGLRGGPEDSKRP
;
A
#
# COMPACT_ATOMS: atom_id res chain seq x y z
N MET A 1 -3.66 34.87 43.62
CA MET A 1 -2.74 34.57 42.51
C MET A 1 -2.61 33.07 42.45
N VAL A 2 -3.40 32.43 41.56
CA VAL A 2 -3.52 30.95 41.47
C VAL A 2 -2.75 30.51 40.23
N VAL A 3 -1.68 29.79 40.46
CA VAL A 3 -0.83 29.20 39.39
C VAL A 3 -1.49 27.91 38.93
N ARG A 4 -1.97 27.91 37.69
CA ARG A 4 -2.57 26.75 37.02
C ARG A 4 -1.43 25.85 36.50
N ALA A 5 -1.23 24.69 37.11
CA ALA A 5 -0.32 23.66 36.63
C ALA A 5 -0.88 23.05 35.33
N SER A 6 -0.14 23.19 34.25
CA SER A 6 -0.38 22.52 32.97
C SER A 6 -0.06 21.02 33.14
N ARG A 7 -1.07 20.18 33.01
CA ARG A 7 -0.90 18.72 32.91
C ARG A 7 -0.37 18.40 31.50
N GLY A 8 0.92 18.07 31.42
CA GLY A 8 1.52 17.54 30.22
C GLY A 8 0.88 16.20 29.87
N HIS A 9 0.52 16.05 28.61
CA HIS A 9 0.11 14.76 28.05
C HIS A 9 1.35 13.86 27.99
N PRO A 10 1.30 12.61 28.46
CA PRO A 10 2.40 11.68 28.29
C PRO A 10 2.56 11.33 26.81
N GLU A 11 3.78 11.41 26.34
CA GLU A 11 4.18 11.10 24.98
C GLU A 11 3.79 9.66 24.57
N ALA A 12 3.33 9.52 23.33
CA ALA A 12 2.83 8.27 22.75
C ALA A 12 3.91 7.18 22.56
N SER A 13 5.14 7.41 23.00
CA SER A 13 6.29 6.51 22.82
C SER A 13 6.37 5.36 23.83
N GLU A 14 5.63 5.38 24.93
CA GLU A 14 5.81 4.42 26.04
C GLU A 14 4.78 3.29 26.12
N ARG A 15 3.82 3.22 25.22
CA ARG A 15 2.81 2.14 25.24
C ARG A 15 3.16 0.98 24.30
N ARG A 16 4.41 0.59 24.23
CA ARG A 16 4.76 -0.69 23.64
C ARG A 16 4.45 -1.77 24.66
N ALA A 17 3.21 -2.28 24.67
CA ALA A 17 2.87 -3.46 25.43
C ALA A 17 3.75 -4.60 24.93
N LYS A 18 4.76 -4.97 25.74
CA LYS A 18 5.59 -6.15 25.50
C LYS A 18 4.70 -7.36 25.67
N ILE A 19 4.30 -8.00 24.57
CA ILE A 19 3.63 -9.29 24.60
C ILE A 19 4.62 -10.29 25.23
N PRO A 20 4.26 -10.99 26.32
CA PRO A 20 5.16 -11.94 26.96
C PRO A 20 5.55 -13.03 25.98
N VAL A 21 6.85 -13.35 25.89
CA VAL A 21 7.41 -14.35 24.97
C VAL A 21 6.80 -15.74 25.16
N GLU A 22 6.26 -16.03 26.33
CA GLU A 22 5.60 -17.30 26.68
C GLU A 22 4.27 -17.53 25.96
N THR A 23 3.62 -16.47 25.46
CA THR A 23 2.33 -16.57 24.76
C THR A 23 2.50 -16.86 23.26
N VAL A 24 3.71 -16.77 22.72
CA VAL A 24 4.01 -16.90 21.27
C VAL A 24 3.78 -18.35 20.78
N GLY A 25 3.90 -19.36 21.66
CA GLY A 25 3.71 -20.77 21.31
C GLY A 25 2.26 -21.20 21.07
N LEU A 26 1.26 -20.40 21.47
CA LEU A 26 -0.17 -20.71 21.32
C LEU A 26 -0.88 -19.86 20.28
N MET A 27 -0.23 -18.86 19.70
CA MET A 27 -0.87 -17.98 18.72
C MET A 27 -0.70 -18.50 17.29
N PRO A 28 -1.78 -18.58 16.50
CA PRO A 28 -1.72 -19.04 15.11
C PRO A 28 -1.03 -18.02 14.17
N TYR A 29 -0.65 -16.85 14.68
CA TYR A 29 -0.03 -15.76 13.92
C TYR A 29 1.31 -15.35 14.49
N SER A 30 2.26 -14.99 13.60
CA SER A 30 3.55 -14.45 14.01
C SER A 30 3.42 -13.08 14.67
N LEU A 31 4.42 -12.68 15.46
CA LEU A 31 4.47 -11.33 16.05
C LEU A 31 4.44 -10.23 14.99
N LYS A 32 4.98 -10.50 13.79
CA LYS A 32 4.95 -9.55 12.66
C LYS A 32 3.52 -9.35 12.14
N VAL A 33 2.74 -10.42 12.04
CA VAL A 33 1.31 -10.31 11.66
C VAL A 33 0.57 -9.47 12.69
N LEU A 34 0.79 -9.75 13.99
CA LEU A 34 0.13 -9.00 15.07
C LEU A 34 0.52 -7.53 15.05
N ASP A 35 1.81 -7.21 14.85
CA ASP A 35 2.30 -5.84 14.81
C ASP A 35 1.70 -5.06 13.62
N HIS A 36 1.67 -5.65 12.42
CA HIS A 36 1.06 -5.03 11.25
C HIS A 36 -0.48 -4.96 11.33
N PHE A 37 -1.11 -5.84 12.09
CA PHE A 37 -2.55 -5.83 12.32
C PHE A 37 -2.96 -4.76 13.33
N GLU A 38 -2.26 -4.69 14.47
CA GLU A 38 -2.56 -3.73 15.54
C GLU A 38 -2.12 -2.29 15.19
N HIS A 39 -1.02 -2.18 14.44
CA HIS A 39 -0.43 -0.90 14.04
C HIS A 39 -0.22 -0.85 12.51
N PRO A 40 -1.29 -0.92 11.71
CA PRO A 40 -1.15 -0.96 10.26
C PRO A 40 -0.56 0.36 9.72
N ARG A 41 0.48 0.23 8.87
CA ARG A 41 1.16 1.36 8.24
C ARG A 41 0.45 1.75 6.96
N ASN A 42 0.46 3.05 6.66
CA ASN A 42 -0.03 3.58 5.39
C ASN A 42 -1.54 3.34 5.12
N VAL A 43 -2.35 3.22 6.16
CA VAL A 43 -3.82 3.17 6.01
C VAL A 43 -4.33 4.51 5.52
N GLY A 44 -5.20 4.50 4.51
CA GLY A 44 -5.80 5.72 4.00
C GLY A 44 -6.25 5.64 2.55
N SER A 45 -6.43 6.80 1.94
CA SER A 45 -6.77 6.95 0.53
C SER A 45 -6.11 8.18 -0.04
N MET A 46 -5.85 8.13 -1.36
CA MET A 46 -5.43 9.26 -2.19
C MET A 46 -6.52 9.58 -3.20
N ASP A 47 -6.38 10.72 -3.88
CA ASP A 47 -7.28 11.07 -4.98
C ASP A 47 -7.04 10.13 -6.17
N LYS A 48 -8.04 9.30 -6.47
CA LYS A 48 -7.99 8.34 -7.59
C LYS A 48 -7.97 8.99 -8.96
N THR A 49 -8.34 10.29 -9.06
CA THR A 49 -8.39 11.02 -10.32
C THR A 49 -7.05 11.67 -10.68
N ALA A 50 -6.16 11.78 -9.70
CA ALA A 50 -4.83 12.34 -9.93
C ALA A 50 -4.03 11.48 -10.94
N PRO A 51 -3.36 12.11 -11.91
CA PRO A 51 -2.67 11.40 -12.99
C PRO A 51 -1.40 10.68 -12.51
N ASP A 52 -0.87 11.06 -11.36
CA ASP A 52 0.29 10.44 -10.70
C ASP A 52 -0.10 9.32 -9.73
N VAL A 53 -1.42 9.07 -9.55
CA VAL A 53 -1.94 8.06 -8.64
C VAL A 53 -2.52 6.87 -9.40
N GLY A 54 -1.94 5.70 -9.18
CA GLY A 54 -2.51 4.41 -9.60
C GLY A 54 -3.38 3.80 -8.51
N THR A 55 -4.53 3.26 -8.89
CA THR A 55 -5.49 2.63 -7.96
C THR A 55 -5.76 1.19 -8.36
N GLY A 56 -5.48 0.25 -7.47
CA GLY A 56 -5.85 -1.16 -7.58
C GLY A 56 -6.97 -1.49 -6.61
N LEU A 57 -8.01 -2.16 -7.09
CA LEU A 57 -9.07 -2.75 -6.28
C LEU A 57 -9.18 -4.22 -6.62
N VAL A 58 -8.95 -5.07 -5.64
CA VAL A 58 -8.96 -6.52 -5.80
C VAL A 58 -9.75 -7.18 -4.70
N GLY A 59 -10.31 -8.35 -4.98
CA GLY A 59 -11.06 -9.18 -4.03
C GLY A 59 -10.57 -10.61 -4.06
N ALA A 60 -10.59 -11.28 -2.92
CA ALA A 60 -10.35 -12.71 -2.79
C ALA A 60 -11.67 -13.42 -2.43
N PRO A 61 -12.35 -14.05 -3.41
CA PRO A 61 -13.65 -14.68 -3.19
C PRO A 61 -13.63 -15.78 -2.12
N GLU A 62 -12.48 -16.43 -1.96
CA GLU A 62 -12.29 -17.55 -1.03
C GLU A 62 -12.47 -17.16 0.44
N CYS A 63 -12.20 -15.89 0.78
CA CYS A 63 -12.32 -15.38 2.15
C CYS A 63 -13.19 -14.13 2.27
N GLY A 64 -13.71 -13.61 1.16
CA GLY A 64 -14.48 -12.36 1.12
C GLY A 64 -13.64 -11.10 1.41
N ASP A 65 -12.31 -11.23 1.39
CA ASP A 65 -11.42 -10.10 1.60
C ASP A 65 -11.39 -9.19 0.37
N VAL A 66 -11.37 -7.88 0.59
CA VAL A 66 -11.24 -6.86 -0.46
C VAL A 66 -10.15 -5.88 -0.08
N MET A 67 -9.27 -5.57 -1.02
CA MET A 67 -8.20 -4.60 -0.85
C MET A 67 -8.25 -3.53 -1.93
N LYS A 68 -8.18 -2.26 -1.49
CA LYS A 68 -7.88 -1.11 -2.34
C LYS A 68 -6.47 -0.64 -2.03
N LEU A 69 -5.60 -0.64 -3.02
CA LEU A 69 -4.25 -0.09 -2.94
C LEU A 69 -4.14 1.12 -3.87
N GLN A 70 -3.54 2.19 -3.38
CA GLN A 70 -3.22 3.37 -4.17
C GLN A 70 -1.72 3.67 -4.04
N ILE A 71 -1.09 3.93 -5.17
CA ILE A 71 0.32 4.29 -5.26
C ILE A 71 0.44 5.66 -5.90
N LYS A 72 1.28 6.51 -5.33
CA LYS A 72 1.67 7.79 -5.94
C LYS A 72 3.06 7.63 -6.53
N VAL A 73 3.17 7.90 -7.83
CA VAL A 73 4.40 7.68 -8.58
C VAL A 73 4.96 9.01 -9.08
N ASN A 74 6.24 9.23 -8.88
CA ASN A 74 6.95 10.34 -9.50
C ASN A 74 7.08 10.08 -11.01
N LYS A 75 6.53 10.97 -11.84
CA LYS A 75 6.50 10.81 -13.30
C LYS A 75 7.89 10.84 -13.94
N GLU A 76 8.86 11.54 -13.34
CA GLU A 76 10.21 11.67 -13.88
C GLU A 76 11.09 10.45 -13.58
N THR A 77 10.97 9.92 -12.36
CA THR A 77 11.84 8.83 -11.88
C THR A 77 11.19 7.45 -11.93
N GLY A 78 9.85 7.38 -12.07
CA GLY A 78 9.10 6.13 -11.97
C GLY A 78 9.09 5.52 -10.56
N VAL A 79 9.52 6.28 -9.55
CA VAL A 79 9.59 5.82 -8.16
C VAL A 79 8.26 6.05 -7.45
N ILE A 80 7.83 5.07 -6.67
CA ILE A 80 6.64 5.15 -5.81
C ILE A 80 7.01 6.00 -4.58
N GLU A 81 6.51 7.22 -4.54
CA GLU A 81 6.75 8.16 -3.43
C GLU A 81 5.90 7.85 -2.21
N ASP A 82 4.65 7.45 -2.44
CA ASP A 82 3.74 7.09 -1.35
C ASP A 82 2.80 5.95 -1.77
N ALA A 83 2.33 5.21 -0.78
CA ALA A 83 1.36 4.14 -0.97
C ALA A 83 0.35 4.17 0.18
N LYS A 84 -0.93 4.00 -0.15
CA LYS A 84 -2.02 3.94 0.83
C LYS A 84 -2.91 2.75 0.53
N PHE A 85 -3.46 2.15 1.60
CA PHE A 85 -4.42 1.06 1.42
C PHE A 85 -5.64 1.18 2.31
N LYS A 86 -6.71 0.53 1.88
CA LYS A 86 -7.88 0.17 2.69
C LYS A 86 -8.22 -1.28 2.41
N THR A 87 -8.42 -2.05 3.45
CA THR A 87 -8.75 -3.47 3.37
C THR A 87 -9.95 -3.78 4.23
N PHE A 88 -10.89 -4.55 3.67
CA PHE A 88 -11.91 -5.27 4.42
C PHE A 88 -11.53 -6.74 4.37
N GLY A 89 -11.25 -7.34 5.52
CA GLY A 89 -10.82 -8.72 5.55
C GLY A 89 -10.24 -9.14 6.89
N CYS A 90 -9.60 -10.31 6.89
CA CYS A 90 -9.00 -10.88 8.09
C CYS A 90 -7.71 -10.15 8.51
N GLY A 91 -7.22 -10.44 9.73
CA GLY A 91 -5.99 -9.85 10.25
C GLY A 91 -4.76 -10.10 9.36
N SER A 92 -4.68 -11.26 8.70
CA SER A 92 -3.60 -11.56 7.74
C SER A 92 -3.69 -10.69 6.48
N ALA A 93 -4.91 -10.37 6.00
CA ALA A 93 -5.10 -9.47 4.86
C ALA A 93 -4.65 -8.04 5.21
N ILE A 94 -5.00 -7.55 6.40
CA ILE A 94 -4.55 -6.24 6.90
C ILE A 94 -3.03 -6.21 7.03
N ALA A 95 -2.44 -7.25 7.63
CA ALA A 95 -0.99 -7.34 7.81
C ALA A 95 -0.24 -7.40 6.48
N SER A 96 -0.69 -8.20 5.53
CA SER A 96 -0.10 -8.29 4.19
C SER A 96 -0.19 -6.97 3.43
N SER A 97 -1.35 -6.28 3.54
CA SER A 97 -1.57 -4.97 2.94
C SER A 97 -0.64 -3.90 3.54
N SER A 98 -0.51 -3.89 4.85
CA SER A 98 0.40 -2.99 5.57
C SER A 98 1.85 -3.21 5.15
N LEU A 99 2.32 -4.46 5.15
CA LEU A 99 3.70 -4.82 4.80
C LEU A 99 4.03 -4.43 3.36
N ILE A 100 3.16 -4.77 2.40
CA ILE A 100 3.45 -4.49 0.98
C ILE A 100 3.57 -2.99 0.72
N THR A 101 2.78 -2.14 1.41
CA THR A 101 2.89 -0.68 1.25
C THR A 101 4.22 -0.13 1.74
N GLU A 102 4.83 -0.72 2.78
CA GLU A 102 6.17 -0.35 3.21
C GLU A 102 7.23 -0.77 2.18
N TRP A 103 7.07 -1.97 1.62
CA TRP A 103 8.05 -2.52 0.70
C TRP A 103 8.10 -1.83 -0.66
N ILE A 104 6.96 -1.35 -1.16
CA ILE A 104 6.90 -0.69 -2.48
C ILE A 104 7.30 0.78 -2.43
N LYS A 105 7.21 1.45 -1.28
CA LYS A 105 7.63 2.85 -1.15
C LYS A 105 9.14 2.99 -1.38
N GLY A 106 9.52 3.95 -2.20
CA GLY A 106 10.92 4.17 -2.60
C GLY A 106 11.43 3.23 -3.70
N LYS A 107 10.61 2.28 -4.18
CA LYS A 107 10.95 1.44 -5.33
C LYS A 107 10.33 1.98 -6.61
N THR A 108 10.92 1.63 -7.74
CA THR A 108 10.28 1.88 -9.04
C THR A 108 9.07 0.96 -9.22
N VAL A 109 8.13 1.37 -10.08
CA VAL A 109 6.94 0.55 -10.39
C VAL A 109 7.30 -0.84 -10.89
N ASP A 110 8.40 -0.97 -11.66
CA ASP A 110 8.87 -2.26 -12.17
C ASP A 110 9.46 -3.11 -11.04
N ALA A 111 10.23 -2.52 -10.14
CA ALA A 111 10.77 -3.22 -8.97
C ALA A 111 9.65 -3.67 -7.99
N ALA A 112 8.58 -2.90 -7.89
CA ALA A 112 7.42 -3.28 -7.08
C ALA A 112 6.69 -4.52 -7.63
N LEU A 113 6.61 -4.67 -8.96
CA LEU A 113 6.03 -5.85 -9.61
C LEU A 113 6.86 -7.12 -9.43
N LEU A 114 8.15 -7.01 -9.12
CA LEU A 114 9.04 -8.17 -8.90
C LEU A 114 8.90 -8.77 -7.49
N ILE A 115 8.22 -8.08 -6.58
CA ILE A 115 7.97 -8.60 -5.22
C ILE A 115 7.02 -9.79 -5.31
N LYS A 116 7.50 -10.96 -4.87
CA LYS A 116 6.70 -12.20 -4.94
C LYS A 116 5.81 -12.35 -3.70
N ASN A 117 4.62 -12.91 -3.89
CA ASN A 117 3.74 -13.27 -2.77
C ASN A 117 4.42 -14.19 -1.76
N SER A 118 5.33 -15.09 -2.22
CA SER A 118 6.10 -15.99 -1.36
C SER A 118 7.01 -15.25 -0.36
N GLU A 119 7.48 -14.05 -0.72
CA GLU A 119 8.28 -13.21 0.18
C GLU A 119 7.41 -12.63 1.30
N ILE A 120 6.18 -12.22 0.98
CA ILE A 120 5.19 -11.75 1.97
C ILE A 120 4.84 -12.90 2.93
N VAL A 121 4.57 -14.11 2.40
CA VAL A 121 4.27 -15.30 3.20
C VAL A 121 5.42 -15.60 4.16
N LYS A 122 6.65 -15.57 3.68
CA LYS A 122 7.85 -15.85 4.47
C LYS A 122 8.07 -14.80 5.55
N GLU A 123 7.96 -13.53 5.19
CA GLU A 123 8.20 -12.41 6.11
C GLU A 123 7.19 -12.39 7.26
N LEU A 124 5.91 -12.60 6.95
CA LEU A 124 4.86 -12.65 7.95
C LEU A 124 4.70 -14.03 8.60
N SER A 125 5.40 -15.06 8.09
CA SER A 125 5.22 -16.46 8.51
C SER A 125 3.74 -16.87 8.45
N LEU A 126 3.09 -16.61 7.32
CA LEU A 126 1.66 -16.90 7.16
C LEU A 126 1.41 -18.41 7.14
N PRO A 127 0.38 -18.91 7.85
CA PRO A 127 -0.01 -20.29 7.75
C PRO A 127 -0.54 -20.62 6.35
N PRO A 128 -0.46 -21.89 5.88
CA PRO A 128 -0.88 -22.29 4.54
C PRO A 128 -2.29 -21.86 4.16
N VAL A 129 -3.22 -21.85 5.12
CA VAL A 129 -4.62 -21.45 4.93
C VAL A 129 -4.79 -19.94 4.70
N LYS A 130 -3.73 -19.13 4.89
CA LYS A 130 -3.74 -17.67 4.73
C LYS A 130 -2.83 -17.16 3.61
N ILE A 131 -2.30 -18.03 2.78
CA ILE A 131 -1.44 -17.66 1.64
C ILE A 131 -2.20 -16.75 0.65
N HIS A 132 -3.51 -16.95 0.47
CA HIS A 132 -4.33 -16.09 -0.39
C HIS A 132 -4.28 -14.59 -0.02
N CYS A 133 -4.04 -14.26 1.27
CA CYS A 133 -3.89 -12.86 1.69
C CYS A 133 -2.62 -12.20 1.09
N SER A 134 -1.55 -12.99 0.88
CA SER A 134 -0.34 -12.49 0.21
C SER A 134 -0.55 -12.33 -1.29
N VAL A 135 -1.32 -13.22 -1.91
CA VAL A 135 -1.71 -13.12 -3.32
C VAL A 135 -2.55 -11.87 -3.53
N LEU A 136 -3.55 -11.64 -2.67
CA LEU A 136 -4.38 -10.44 -2.70
C LEU A 136 -3.54 -9.14 -2.66
N ALA A 137 -2.53 -9.10 -1.79
CA ALA A 137 -1.64 -7.94 -1.68
C ALA A 137 -0.79 -7.74 -2.95
N HIS A 138 -0.28 -8.82 -3.53
CA HIS A 138 0.47 -8.80 -4.79
C HIS A 138 -0.41 -8.32 -5.96
N ASP A 139 -1.60 -8.90 -6.12
CA ASP A 139 -2.55 -8.55 -7.18
C ASP A 139 -3.00 -7.07 -7.08
N ALA A 140 -3.08 -6.53 -5.85
CA ALA A 140 -3.37 -5.12 -5.64
C ALA A 140 -2.26 -4.20 -6.17
N VAL A 141 -0.99 -4.59 -6.02
CA VAL A 141 0.15 -3.86 -6.60
C VAL A 141 0.08 -3.89 -8.12
N GLU A 142 -0.13 -5.07 -8.72
CA GLU A 142 -0.27 -5.20 -10.18
C GLU A 142 -1.43 -4.34 -10.72
N ALA A 143 -2.59 -4.38 -10.06
CA ALA A 143 -3.75 -3.59 -10.46
C ALA A 143 -3.48 -2.08 -10.35
N ALA A 144 -2.81 -1.62 -9.29
CA ALA A 144 -2.48 -0.21 -9.11
C ALA A 144 -1.46 0.28 -10.15
N VAL A 145 -0.43 -0.52 -10.46
CA VAL A 145 0.55 -0.20 -11.50
C VAL A 145 -0.10 -0.16 -12.89
N ARG A 146 -1.01 -1.10 -13.16
CA ARG A 146 -1.74 -1.14 -14.44
C ARG A 146 -2.62 0.09 -14.62
N ASP A 147 -3.32 0.54 -13.57
CA ASP A 147 -4.13 1.77 -13.61
C ASP A 147 -3.25 3.00 -13.83
N TYR A 148 -2.11 3.09 -13.13
CA TYR A 148 -1.15 4.17 -13.31
C TYR A 148 -0.64 4.25 -14.75
N ARG A 149 -0.21 3.11 -15.34
CA ARG A 149 0.28 3.06 -16.73
C ARG A 149 -0.78 3.50 -17.74
N LYS A 150 -2.03 3.04 -17.57
CA LYS A 150 -3.16 3.48 -18.43
C LYS A 150 -3.37 4.99 -18.39
N LYS A 151 -3.22 5.62 -17.23
CA LYS A 151 -3.34 7.08 -17.11
C LYS A 151 -2.19 7.79 -17.79
N GLN A 152 -0.97 7.28 -17.69
CA GLN A 152 0.17 7.86 -18.40
C GLN A 152 0.01 7.77 -19.92
N ASP A 153 -0.48 6.64 -20.43
CA ASP A 153 -0.74 6.45 -21.86
C ASP A 153 -1.85 7.42 -22.35
N ALA A 154 -2.89 7.65 -21.54
CA ALA A 154 -3.95 8.60 -21.86
C ALA A 154 -3.43 10.05 -21.86
N ASP A 155 -2.67 10.46 -20.84
CA ASP A 155 -2.03 11.78 -20.76
C ASP A 155 -1.10 12.03 -21.97
N ALA A 156 -0.33 11.01 -22.38
CA ALA A 156 0.56 11.08 -23.53
C ALA A 156 -0.22 11.22 -24.85
N ALA A 157 -1.34 10.53 -25.00
CA ALA A 157 -2.21 10.63 -26.17
C ALA A 157 -2.85 12.03 -26.29
N GLU A 158 -3.31 12.60 -25.17
CA GLU A 158 -3.87 13.97 -25.16
C GLU A 158 -2.80 15.04 -25.44
N ALA A 159 -1.57 14.86 -24.94
CA ALA A 159 -0.46 15.75 -25.21
C ALA A 159 -0.04 15.70 -26.71
N GLY A 160 -0.07 14.51 -27.32
CA GLY A 160 0.19 14.33 -28.75
C GLY A 160 -0.85 14.98 -29.66
N LEU A 161 -2.12 15.04 -29.23
CA LEU A 161 -3.18 15.72 -29.99
C LEU A 161 -3.09 17.26 -29.92
N ARG A 162 -2.46 17.82 -28.90
CA ARG A 162 -2.25 19.28 -28.78
C ARG A 162 -1.04 19.82 -29.54
N GLY A 163 -0.19 18.93 -30.07
CA GLY A 163 1.00 19.24 -30.87
C GLY A 163 0.77 19.14 -32.38
N GLY A 164 -0.42 19.44 -32.88
CA GLY A 164 -0.67 19.56 -34.31
C GLY A 164 0.17 20.71 -34.91
N PRO A 165 0.76 20.54 -36.12
CA PRO A 165 1.64 21.57 -36.72
C PRO A 165 0.88 22.85 -36.94
N GLU A 166 1.36 23.94 -36.34
CA GLU A 166 1.01 25.28 -36.81
C GLU A 166 1.47 25.42 -38.25
N ASP A 167 0.52 25.33 -39.13
CA ASP A 167 0.66 25.63 -40.56
C ASP A 167 1.16 27.06 -40.72
N SER A 168 2.48 27.22 -40.83
CA SER A 168 3.07 28.50 -41.22
C SER A 168 2.85 28.71 -42.72
N LYS A 169 1.62 29.08 -43.12
CA LYS A 169 1.40 29.77 -44.37
C LYS A 169 1.72 31.22 -44.17
N ARG A 170 2.77 31.65 -44.80
CA ARG A 170 2.95 33.03 -45.16
C ARG A 170 3.33 33.14 -46.64
N PRO A 171 2.66 34.07 -47.38
CA PRO A 171 3.02 34.38 -48.76
C PRO A 171 4.33 35.14 -48.85
#